data_102f9f052ca9725d8b0ea94f0905e015
#
_entry.id   102f9f052ca9725d8b0ea94f0905e015
#
_cell.length_a   1.000
_cell.length_b   1.000
_cell.length_c   1.000
_cell.angle_alpha   90.00
_cell.angle_beta   90.00
_cell.angle_gamma   90.00
#
_symmetry.space_group_name_H-M   'P 1'
#
loop_
_entity.id
_entity.type
_entity.pdbx_description
1 polymer ?
#
loop_
_entity_poly.entity_id
_entity_poly.type
_entity_poly.pdbx_seq_one_letter_code
_entity_poly.pdbx_strand_id
1 'polypeptide(L)'
;MAVKKTLANFIMEGPEIYLPSLSLDCVIFGFHENQLKVLLLKMRNARQWALPGGFIMKKEDIEEAAKRVLKERTGLSEIFLQQFNVFGEPKRSDPNFHRKLLRKDGFEMPGDHWLLRRFVTVGYYALVEYSFVNPRPDSFSDHCTWRDIDDLPELMMDHRQILDKALETLRSHLSYRPIGYNLLPEKFTMPQLQRLYETILHKKLDRRNFQRKILSYGIMKRLKEVKTGVAHKAPYLYRFDLRKYHKALEQGLQGGW
;
A
#
# COMPACT_ATOMS: atom_id res chain seq x y z
N MET A 1 10.06 -18.49 17.17
CA MET A 1 11.26 -17.64 16.94
C MET A 1 11.45 -17.50 15.44
N ALA A 2 11.09 -16.35 14.86
CA ALA A 2 11.41 -16.06 13.46
C ALA A 2 12.92 -15.83 13.38
N VAL A 3 13.62 -16.81 12.80
CA VAL A 3 15.04 -16.68 12.47
C VAL A 3 15.16 -15.43 11.58
N LYS A 4 15.86 -14.39 12.03
CA LYS A 4 16.30 -13.29 11.16
C LYS A 4 17.15 -13.94 10.07
N LYS A 5 16.57 -14.21 8.91
CA LYS A 5 17.32 -14.68 7.75
C LYS A 5 18.37 -13.65 7.45
N THR A 6 19.64 -14.03 7.56
CA THR A 6 20.71 -13.17 7.08
C THR A 6 20.54 -13.01 5.56
N LEU A 7 20.99 -11.90 5.00
CA LEU A 7 20.98 -11.70 3.54
C LEU A 7 21.66 -12.86 2.79
N ALA A 8 22.72 -13.42 3.36
CA ALA A 8 23.41 -14.59 2.82
C ALA A 8 22.48 -15.82 2.69
N ASN A 9 21.76 -16.17 3.77
CA ASN A 9 20.82 -17.31 3.73
C ASN A 9 19.70 -17.08 2.71
N PHE A 10 19.17 -15.86 2.64
CA PHE A 10 18.16 -15.50 1.64
C PHE A 10 18.67 -15.73 0.21
N ILE A 11 19.89 -15.31 -0.08
CA ILE A 11 20.52 -15.46 -1.40
C ILE A 11 20.71 -16.94 -1.73
N MET A 12 21.25 -17.74 -0.80
CA MET A 12 21.62 -19.12 -1.04
C MET A 12 20.43 -20.09 -1.03
N GLU A 13 19.50 -19.91 -0.10
CA GLU A 13 18.37 -20.84 0.11
C GLU A 13 17.11 -20.44 -0.68
N GLY A 14 17.11 -19.25 -1.31
CA GLY A 14 15.94 -18.71 -2.01
C GLY A 14 15.31 -19.68 -3.01
N PRO A 15 16.08 -20.39 -3.88
CA PRO A 15 15.52 -21.36 -4.83
C PRO A 15 14.75 -22.51 -4.19
N GLU A 16 15.10 -22.88 -2.95
CA GLU A 16 14.43 -23.97 -2.22
C GLU A 16 13.13 -23.48 -1.54
N ILE A 17 13.05 -22.18 -1.24
CA ILE A 17 11.96 -21.58 -0.45
C ILE A 17 10.89 -20.96 -1.34
N TYR A 18 11.31 -20.22 -2.37
CA TYR A 18 10.43 -19.36 -3.17
C TYR A 18 10.09 -19.96 -4.54
N LEU A 19 8.94 -19.59 -5.06
CA LEU A 19 8.56 -19.85 -6.43
C LEU A 19 9.49 -19.08 -7.39
N PRO A 20 9.98 -19.73 -8.45
CA PRO A 20 10.88 -19.05 -9.39
C PRO A 20 10.16 -17.98 -10.19
N SER A 21 10.85 -16.86 -10.43
CA SER A 21 10.40 -15.80 -11.34
C SER A 21 9.05 -15.14 -10.98
N LEU A 22 8.58 -15.32 -9.75
CA LEU A 22 7.34 -14.72 -9.26
C LEU A 22 7.61 -13.87 -8.02
N SER A 23 7.11 -12.64 -8.02
CA SER A 23 7.21 -11.70 -6.90
C SER A 23 5.90 -10.97 -6.69
N LEU A 24 5.82 -10.19 -5.64
CA LEU A 24 4.73 -9.26 -5.42
C LEU A 24 5.28 -7.91 -4.99
N ASP A 25 4.58 -6.85 -5.36
CA ASP A 25 4.83 -5.47 -4.94
C ASP A 25 3.57 -4.88 -4.32
N CYS A 26 3.72 -4.26 -3.15
CA CYS A 26 2.62 -3.69 -2.38
C CYS A 26 2.73 -2.17 -2.34
N VAL A 27 1.73 -1.48 -2.86
CA VAL A 27 1.57 -0.04 -2.71
C VAL A 27 0.74 0.22 -1.45
N ILE A 28 1.41 0.59 -0.36
CA ILE A 28 0.75 0.80 0.94
C ILE A 28 0.45 2.28 1.09
N PHE A 29 -0.83 2.63 1.00
CA PHE A 29 -1.30 4.01 1.16
C PHE A 29 -1.73 4.29 2.60
N GLY A 30 -1.34 5.46 3.10
CA GLY A 30 -1.82 6.06 4.34
C GLY A 30 -2.31 7.48 4.10
N PHE A 31 -3.11 8.03 5.00
CA PHE A 31 -3.58 9.41 4.93
C PHE A 31 -3.22 10.16 6.20
N HIS A 32 -2.43 11.21 6.06
CA HIS A 32 -1.97 12.01 7.18
C HIS A 32 -1.83 13.48 6.79
N GLU A 33 -2.22 14.39 7.68
CA GLU A 33 -2.15 15.85 7.46
C GLU A 33 -2.77 16.31 6.12
N ASN A 34 -3.87 15.68 5.72
CA ASN A 34 -4.58 15.91 4.45
C ASN A 34 -3.76 15.55 3.18
N GLN A 35 -2.73 14.73 3.31
CA GLN A 35 -1.93 14.23 2.21
C GLN A 35 -2.05 12.71 2.12
N LEU A 36 -2.04 12.21 0.89
CA LEU A 36 -1.90 10.78 0.65
C LEU A 36 -0.42 10.43 0.70
N LYS A 37 -0.08 9.51 1.57
CA LYS A 37 1.28 9.01 1.77
C LYS A 37 1.41 7.60 1.20
N VAL A 38 2.60 7.26 0.78
CA VAL A 38 2.98 5.90 0.39
C VAL A 38 4.17 5.44 1.21
N LEU A 39 4.16 4.19 1.63
CA LEU A 39 5.27 3.58 2.37
C LEU A 39 6.33 3.11 1.38
N LEU A 40 7.56 3.56 1.56
CA LEU A 40 8.68 3.20 0.70
C LEU A 40 9.87 2.68 1.50
N LEU A 41 10.65 1.83 0.86
CA LEU A 41 11.92 1.28 1.35
C LEU A 41 13.08 2.06 0.73
N LYS A 42 14.01 2.55 1.54
CA LYS A 42 15.29 3.10 1.07
C LYS A 42 16.26 1.95 0.87
N MET A 43 16.57 1.66 -0.38
CA MET A 43 17.45 0.54 -0.71
C MET A 43 18.88 0.78 -0.23
N ARG A 44 19.47 -0.26 0.36
CA ARG A 44 20.88 -0.24 0.76
C ARG A 44 21.78 -0.10 -0.47
N ASN A 45 22.82 0.67 -0.34
CA ASN A 45 23.82 0.89 -1.41
C ASN A 45 23.27 1.48 -2.73
N ALA A 46 22.01 1.95 -2.76
CA ALA A 46 21.38 2.57 -3.91
C ALA A 46 20.86 3.98 -3.58
N ARG A 47 20.73 4.82 -4.63
CA ARG A 47 20.04 6.11 -4.50
C ARG A 47 18.53 5.92 -4.51
N GLN A 48 18.07 4.93 -5.24
CA GLN A 48 16.67 4.64 -5.48
C GLN A 48 15.96 4.11 -4.24
N TRP A 49 14.64 4.29 -4.27
CA TRP A 49 13.70 3.74 -3.31
C TRP A 49 12.88 2.62 -3.96
N ALA A 50 12.27 1.79 -3.15
CA ALA A 50 11.45 0.68 -3.62
C ALA A 50 10.08 0.66 -2.94
N LEU A 51 9.10 0.07 -3.61
CA LEU A 51 7.88 -0.37 -2.97
C LEU A 51 8.19 -1.54 -2.03
N PRO A 52 7.47 -1.68 -0.92
CA PRO A 52 7.43 -2.93 -0.18
C PRO A 52 7.05 -4.09 -1.08
N GLY A 53 7.85 -5.13 -1.07
CA GLY A 53 7.64 -6.29 -1.92
C GLY A 53 8.26 -7.54 -1.33
N GLY A 54 8.11 -8.64 -2.05
CA GLY A 54 8.69 -9.92 -1.63
C GLY A 54 8.44 -11.03 -2.64
N PHE A 55 8.89 -12.21 -2.26
CA PHE A 55 8.76 -13.42 -3.06
C PHE A 55 7.72 -14.34 -2.44
N ILE A 56 7.08 -15.15 -3.25
CA ILE A 56 6.03 -16.09 -2.87
C ILE A 56 6.70 -17.40 -2.47
N MET A 57 6.44 -17.90 -1.27
CA MET A 57 6.98 -19.19 -0.83
C MET A 57 6.26 -20.33 -1.56
N LYS A 58 6.95 -21.46 -1.75
CA LYS A 58 6.40 -22.65 -2.42
C LYS A 58 5.15 -23.24 -1.74
N LYS A 59 4.92 -22.92 -0.46
CA LYS A 59 3.84 -23.46 0.37
C LYS A 59 2.80 -22.41 0.79
N GLU A 60 2.77 -21.25 0.17
CA GLU A 60 1.77 -20.21 0.42
C GLU A 60 1.10 -19.80 -0.90
N ASP A 61 -0.13 -19.34 -0.84
CA ASP A 61 -0.76 -18.70 -1.97
C ASP A 61 -0.34 -17.22 -2.10
N ILE A 62 -0.72 -16.59 -3.22
CA ILE A 62 -0.30 -15.21 -3.52
C ILE A 62 -0.87 -14.21 -2.50
N GLU A 63 -2.10 -14.44 -2.03
CA GLU A 63 -2.75 -13.56 -1.05
C GLU A 63 -2.12 -13.71 0.34
N GLU A 64 -1.76 -14.93 0.74
CA GLU A 64 -1.03 -15.20 1.97
C GLU A 64 0.35 -14.52 1.93
N ALA A 65 1.06 -14.63 0.80
CA ALA A 65 2.33 -13.93 0.59
C ALA A 65 2.19 -12.41 0.74
N ALA A 66 1.16 -11.82 0.14
CA ALA A 66 0.90 -10.40 0.22
C ALA A 66 0.57 -9.94 1.65
N LYS A 67 -0.26 -10.70 2.39
CA LYS A 67 -0.56 -10.47 3.81
C LYS A 67 0.70 -10.56 4.67
N ARG A 68 1.56 -11.55 4.42
CA ARG A 68 2.84 -11.73 5.13
C ARG A 68 3.76 -10.53 4.91
N VAL A 69 3.98 -10.12 3.65
CA VAL A 69 4.83 -8.97 3.31
C VAL A 69 4.30 -7.69 3.96
N LEU A 70 3.00 -7.45 3.89
CA LEU A 70 2.37 -6.31 4.57
C LEU A 70 2.64 -6.31 6.07
N LYS A 71 2.39 -7.44 6.74
CA LYS A 71 2.63 -7.58 8.19
C LYS A 71 4.10 -7.35 8.55
N GLU A 72 5.03 -7.85 7.75
CA GLU A 72 6.47 -7.65 7.95
C GLU A 72 6.86 -6.17 7.86
N ARG A 73 6.23 -5.37 6.97
CA ARG A 73 6.55 -3.96 6.73
C ARG A 73 5.80 -2.98 7.61
N THR A 74 4.57 -3.32 8.01
CA THR A 74 3.69 -2.40 8.76
C THR A 74 3.48 -2.81 10.21
N GLY A 75 3.68 -4.09 10.53
CA GLY A 75 3.31 -4.68 11.82
C GLY A 75 1.82 -5.02 11.95
N LEU A 76 0.99 -4.71 10.95
CA LEU A 76 -0.46 -4.94 10.96
C LEU A 76 -0.82 -6.27 10.30
N SER A 77 -1.84 -6.96 10.83
CA SER A 77 -2.31 -8.25 10.31
C SER A 77 -3.66 -8.19 9.60
N GLU A 78 -4.53 -7.26 9.98
CA GLU A 78 -5.85 -7.09 9.39
C GLU A 78 -5.88 -5.78 8.59
N ILE A 79 -5.59 -5.86 7.30
CA ILE A 79 -5.49 -4.70 6.41
C ILE A 79 -6.32 -4.96 5.17
N PHE A 80 -7.00 -3.89 4.69
CA PHE A 80 -7.58 -3.91 3.35
C PHE A 80 -6.49 -4.10 2.32
N LEU A 81 -6.58 -5.19 1.57
CA LEU A 81 -5.61 -5.59 0.55
C LEU A 81 -6.36 -5.93 -0.73
N GLN A 82 -5.94 -5.35 -1.84
CA GLN A 82 -6.57 -5.56 -3.14
C GLN A 82 -5.51 -5.77 -4.21
N GLN A 83 -5.57 -6.93 -4.86
CA GLN A 83 -4.83 -7.15 -6.11
C GLN A 83 -5.37 -6.21 -7.20
N PHE A 84 -4.48 -5.60 -8.00
CA PHE A 84 -4.92 -4.64 -9.01
C PHE A 84 -4.34 -4.88 -10.40
N ASN A 85 -3.14 -5.43 -10.53
CA ASN A 85 -2.54 -5.70 -11.83
C ASN A 85 -1.40 -6.73 -11.73
N VAL A 86 -0.94 -7.22 -12.88
CA VAL A 86 0.26 -8.03 -13.02
C VAL A 86 1.23 -7.32 -13.96
N PHE A 87 2.50 -7.21 -13.57
CA PHE A 87 3.54 -6.52 -14.32
C PHE A 87 4.59 -7.55 -14.76
N GLY A 88 4.74 -7.70 -16.06
CA GLY A 88 5.60 -8.75 -16.63
C GLY A 88 6.35 -8.29 -17.87
N GLU A 89 6.61 -6.99 -18.04
CA GLU A 89 7.38 -6.51 -19.17
C GLU A 89 8.81 -7.09 -19.18
N PRO A 90 9.35 -7.50 -20.35
CA PRO A 90 10.70 -8.07 -20.42
C PRO A 90 11.79 -7.19 -19.86
N LYS A 91 11.63 -5.88 -19.96
CA LYS A 91 12.63 -4.88 -19.52
C LYS A 91 12.41 -4.36 -18.10
N ARG A 92 11.43 -4.91 -17.34
CA ARG A 92 11.11 -4.40 -16.00
C ARG A 92 12.24 -4.57 -14.98
N SER A 93 13.15 -5.50 -15.20
CA SER A 93 14.30 -5.73 -14.31
C SER A 93 15.62 -5.66 -15.10
N ASP A 94 16.63 -5.06 -14.49
CA ASP A 94 17.99 -5.02 -15.02
C ASP A 94 18.90 -5.94 -14.17
N PRO A 95 19.32 -7.11 -14.71
CA PRO A 95 20.22 -8.02 -14.01
C PRO A 95 21.55 -7.36 -13.62
N ASN A 96 22.04 -6.42 -14.41
CA ASN A 96 23.32 -5.73 -14.12
C ASN A 96 23.16 -4.78 -12.93
N PHE A 97 22.02 -4.12 -12.80
CA PHE A 97 21.70 -3.30 -11.64
C PHE A 97 21.68 -4.14 -10.37
N HIS A 98 20.96 -5.27 -10.37
CA HIS A 98 20.89 -6.18 -9.22
C HIS A 98 22.26 -6.76 -8.88
N ARG A 99 23.04 -7.20 -9.86
CA ARG A 99 24.40 -7.70 -9.65
C ARG A 99 25.29 -6.64 -9.00
N LYS A 100 25.20 -5.38 -9.44
CA LYS A 100 25.96 -4.28 -8.87
C LYS A 100 25.61 -4.00 -7.41
N LEU A 101 24.31 -4.10 -7.04
CA LEU A 101 23.88 -3.92 -5.65
C LEU A 101 24.42 -5.05 -4.77
N LEU A 102 24.24 -6.30 -5.17
CA LEU A 102 24.70 -7.47 -4.42
C LEU A 102 26.23 -7.48 -4.25
N ARG A 103 26.96 -7.05 -5.28
CA ARG A 103 28.44 -6.92 -5.19
C ARG A 103 28.86 -5.89 -4.14
N LYS A 104 28.12 -4.79 -3.97
CA LYS A 104 28.40 -3.81 -2.91
C LYS A 104 28.18 -4.36 -1.50
N ASP A 105 27.29 -5.35 -1.36
CA ASP A 105 27.08 -6.10 -0.12
C ASP A 105 28.05 -7.29 0.05
N GLY A 106 29.02 -7.44 -0.86
CA GLY A 106 30.05 -8.47 -0.80
C GLY A 106 29.65 -9.81 -1.46
N PHE A 107 28.56 -9.84 -2.24
CA PHE A 107 28.10 -11.06 -2.91
C PHE A 107 28.41 -11.00 -4.41
N GLU A 108 29.18 -11.98 -4.88
CA GLU A 108 29.37 -12.22 -6.31
C GLU A 108 28.39 -13.32 -6.78
N MET A 109 27.55 -12.97 -7.78
CA MET A 109 26.50 -13.85 -8.26
C MET A 109 26.87 -14.46 -9.60
N PRO A 110 26.72 -15.80 -9.78
CA PRO A 110 26.74 -16.45 -11.09
C PRO A 110 25.70 -15.81 -12.03
N GLY A 111 25.96 -15.87 -13.34
CA GLY A 111 25.09 -15.23 -14.34
C GLY A 111 23.66 -15.77 -14.37
N ASP A 112 23.44 -17.01 -13.96
CA ASP A 112 22.19 -17.73 -13.90
C ASP A 112 21.49 -17.68 -12.53
N HIS A 113 22.06 -16.92 -11.58
CA HIS A 113 21.53 -16.82 -10.22
C HIS A 113 20.07 -16.38 -10.21
N TRP A 114 19.24 -16.99 -9.37
CA TRP A 114 17.80 -16.80 -9.35
C TRP A 114 17.35 -15.32 -9.18
N LEU A 115 18.05 -14.52 -8.36
CA LEU A 115 17.79 -13.09 -8.16
C LEU A 115 18.08 -12.22 -9.39
N LEU A 116 18.85 -12.74 -10.36
CA LEU A 116 19.16 -12.03 -11.60
C LEU A 116 18.19 -12.37 -12.73
N ARG A 117 17.29 -13.33 -12.51
CA ARG A 117 16.27 -13.71 -13.48
C ARG A 117 15.19 -12.62 -13.58
N ARG A 118 14.47 -12.66 -14.68
CA ARG A 118 13.26 -11.85 -14.83
C ARG A 118 12.17 -12.35 -13.90
N PHE A 119 11.54 -11.42 -13.18
CA PHE A 119 10.36 -11.68 -12.36
C PHE A 119 9.11 -11.07 -12.97
N VAL A 120 8.02 -11.81 -12.92
CA VAL A 120 6.66 -11.26 -13.06
C VAL A 120 6.19 -10.90 -11.65
N THR A 121 5.68 -9.70 -11.45
CA THR A 121 5.19 -9.27 -10.14
C THR A 121 3.68 -9.06 -10.13
N VAL A 122 3.05 -9.50 -9.05
CA VAL A 122 1.64 -9.25 -8.77
C VAL A 122 1.54 -7.98 -7.90
N GLY A 123 0.87 -6.97 -8.42
CA GLY A 123 0.66 -5.70 -7.75
C GLY A 123 -0.55 -5.75 -6.79
N TYR A 124 -0.30 -5.42 -5.54
CA TYR A 124 -1.32 -5.21 -4.52
C TYR A 124 -1.30 -3.77 -4.04
N TYR A 125 -2.46 -3.18 -3.74
CA TYR A 125 -2.48 -1.99 -2.91
C TYR A 125 -3.18 -2.27 -1.57
N ALA A 126 -2.70 -1.57 -0.55
CA ALA A 126 -3.25 -1.63 0.80
C ALA A 126 -3.61 -0.23 1.28
N LEU A 127 -4.66 -0.16 2.11
CA LEU A 127 -5.10 1.07 2.76
C LEU A 127 -4.97 0.89 4.26
N VAL A 128 -4.19 1.76 4.91
CA VAL A 128 -3.92 1.65 6.33
C VAL A 128 -4.10 3.00 7.04
N GLU A 129 -4.54 2.97 8.26
CA GLU A 129 -4.52 4.16 9.12
C GLU A 129 -3.06 4.46 9.50
N TYR A 130 -2.61 5.66 9.13
CA TYR A 130 -1.21 6.09 9.18
C TYR A 130 -0.56 5.89 10.57
N SER A 131 -1.29 6.23 11.64
CA SER A 131 -0.74 6.22 13.00
C SER A 131 -0.54 4.81 13.58
N PHE A 132 -1.18 3.79 13.01
CA PHE A 132 -1.04 2.40 13.48
C PHE A 132 0.13 1.66 12.84
N VAL A 133 0.73 2.23 11.81
CA VAL A 133 1.85 1.61 11.09
C VAL A 133 3.15 1.84 11.82
N ASN A 134 3.87 0.76 12.07
CA ASN A 134 5.27 0.78 12.52
C ASN A 134 6.19 0.35 11.36
N PRO A 135 6.71 1.30 10.55
CA PRO A 135 7.48 0.97 9.36
C PRO A 135 8.74 0.16 9.68
N ARG A 136 8.94 -0.94 8.94
CA ARG A 136 10.09 -1.83 9.15
C ARG A 136 10.81 -2.09 7.83
N PRO A 137 12.13 -1.82 7.76
CA PRO A 137 12.94 -2.18 6.60
C PRO A 137 13.08 -3.70 6.48
N ASP A 138 13.48 -4.16 5.30
CA ASP A 138 13.89 -5.54 5.05
C ASP A 138 15.42 -5.70 5.07
N SER A 139 15.90 -6.89 4.68
CA SER A 139 17.34 -7.17 4.63
C SER A 139 18.09 -6.45 3.48
N PHE A 140 17.38 -5.84 2.54
CA PHE A 140 17.94 -5.08 1.40
C PHE A 140 17.81 -3.57 1.57
N SER A 141 17.13 -3.10 2.61
CA SER A 141 16.85 -1.68 2.82
C SER A 141 17.37 -1.18 4.18
N ASP A 142 17.75 0.10 4.23
CA ASP A 142 18.22 0.75 5.46
C ASP A 142 17.07 1.40 6.22
N HIS A 143 16.08 1.93 5.49
CA HIS A 143 14.93 2.61 6.07
C HIS A 143 13.63 2.17 5.40
N CYS A 144 12.55 2.18 6.18
CA CYS A 144 11.17 2.10 5.71
C CYS A 144 10.45 3.34 6.23
N THR A 145 9.89 4.17 5.34
CA THR A 145 9.28 5.43 5.75
C THR A 145 8.18 5.89 4.80
N TRP A 146 7.30 6.74 5.31
CA TRP A 146 6.27 7.40 4.54
C TRP A 146 6.83 8.52 3.66
N ARG A 147 6.33 8.60 2.43
CA ARG A 147 6.59 9.69 1.50
C ARG A 147 5.28 10.27 0.98
N ASP A 148 5.29 11.55 0.67
CA ASP A 148 4.17 12.18 -0.01
C ASP A 148 4.07 11.65 -1.43
N ILE A 149 2.84 11.39 -1.88
CA ILE A 149 2.63 10.90 -3.23
C ILE A 149 2.97 11.96 -4.29
N ASP A 150 2.90 13.24 -3.90
CA ASP A 150 3.21 14.38 -4.77
C ASP A 150 4.70 14.76 -4.73
N ASP A 151 5.50 14.18 -3.79
CA ASP A 151 6.95 14.41 -3.67
C ASP A 151 7.69 13.07 -3.49
N LEU A 152 7.72 12.31 -4.57
CA LEU A 152 8.32 10.97 -4.59
C LEU A 152 9.80 11.03 -4.96
N PRO A 153 10.66 10.32 -4.24
CA PRO A 153 12.03 10.11 -4.67
C PRO A 153 12.08 9.23 -5.93
N GLU A 154 13.26 9.13 -6.53
CA GLU A 154 13.50 8.18 -7.62
C GLU A 154 13.24 6.76 -7.16
N LEU A 155 12.34 6.05 -7.85
CA LEU A 155 12.00 4.66 -7.59
C LEU A 155 12.80 3.74 -8.51
N MET A 156 13.17 2.56 -8.00
CA MET A 156 13.88 1.57 -8.78
C MET A 156 12.95 0.86 -9.77
N MET A 157 13.54 0.31 -10.83
CA MET A 157 12.82 -0.53 -11.81
C MET A 157 11.55 0.15 -12.34
N ASP A 158 10.47 -0.62 -12.42
CA ASP A 158 9.13 -0.17 -12.81
C ASP A 158 8.23 0.23 -11.63
N HIS A 159 8.79 0.42 -10.43
CA HIS A 159 7.99 0.71 -9.22
C HIS A 159 7.20 2.01 -9.33
N ARG A 160 7.66 2.98 -10.14
CA ARG A 160 6.89 4.18 -10.43
C ARG A 160 5.61 3.84 -11.21
N GLN A 161 5.71 3.00 -12.22
CA GLN A 161 4.56 2.56 -13.02
C GLN A 161 3.57 1.75 -12.18
N ILE A 162 4.07 0.89 -11.28
CA ILE A 162 3.26 0.11 -10.34
C ILE A 162 2.48 1.05 -9.42
N LEU A 163 3.14 2.06 -8.85
CA LEU A 163 2.51 3.05 -7.97
C LEU A 163 1.45 3.88 -8.70
N ASP A 164 1.77 4.38 -9.90
CA ASP A 164 0.84 5.18 -10.71
C ASP A 164 -0.41 4.35 -11.07
N LYS A 165 -0.24 3.06 -11.43
CA LYS A 165 -1.36 2.16 -11.71
C LYS A 165 -2.19 1.82 -10.48
N ALA A 166 -1.56 1.67 -9.32
CA ALA A 166 -2.27 1.49 -8.04
C ALA A 166 -3.13 2.72 -7.70
N LEU A 167 -2.59 3.92 -7.90
CA LEU A 167 -3.32 5.17 -7.66
C LEU A 167 -4.50 5.35 -8.63
N GLU A 168 -4.30 5.04 -9.91
CA GLU A 168 -5.38 5.03 -10.92
C GLU A 168 -6.50 4.06 -10.48
N THR A 169 -6.13 2.85 -10.08
CA THR A 169 -7.08 1.83 -9.62
C THR A 169 -7.80 2.27 -8.34
N LEU A 170 -7.09 2.86 -7.38
CA LEU A 170 -7.68 3.39 -6.16
C LEU A 170 -8.71 4.49 -6.47
N ARG A 171 -8.39 5.42 -7.38
CA ARG A 171 -9.30 6.46 -7.86
C ARG A 171 -10.56 5.89 -8.52
N SER A 172 -10.39 4.88 -9.36
CA SER A 172 -11.50 4.18 -10.00
C SER A 172 -12.39 3.49 -8.96
N HIS A 173 -11.80 2.80 -7.99
CA HIS A 173 -12.53 2.10 -6.95
C HIS A 173 -13.36 3.05 -6.06
N LEU A 174 -12.89 4.28 -5.82
CA LEU A 174 -13.68 5.29 -5.11
C LEU A 174 -15.04 5.57 -5.73
N SER A 175 -15.20 5.33 -7.03
CA SER A 175 -16.45 5.58 -7.74
C SER A 175 -17.57 4.60 -7.38
N TYR A 176 -17.21 3.37 -6.96
CA TYR A 176 -18.19 2.29 -6.71
C TYR A 176 -17.93 1.48 -5.44
N ARG A 177 -16.84 1.76 -4.70
CA ARG A 177 -16.55 1.11 -3.42
C ARG A 177 -16.43 2.14 -2.31
N PRO A 178 -16.92 1.87 -1.11
CA PRO A 178 -16.69 2.74 0.04
C PRO A 178 -15.23 2.61 0.46
N ILE A 179 -14.43 3.62 0.21
CA ILE A 179 -13.05 3.70 0.67
C ILE A 179 -12.98 4.79 1.76
N GLY A 180 -12.25 4.52 2.81
CA GLY A 180 -12.07 5.49 3.90
C GLY A 180 -11.98 4.86 5.28
N TYR A 181 -12.60 3.69 5.48
CA TYR A 181 -12.57 3.03 6.79
C TYR A 181 -11.14 2.79 7.27
N ASN A 182 -10.28 2.29 6.38
CA ASN A 182 -8.89 1.95 6.73
C ASN A 182 -7.91 3.14 6.64
N LEU A 183 -8.37 4.31 6.20
CA LEU A 183 -7.55 5.52 6.04
C LEU A 183 -7.87 6.62 7.05
N LEU A 184 -8.96 6.47 7.78
CA LEU A 184 -9.41 7.43 8.79
C LEU A 184 -9.47 6.75 10.17
N PRO A 185 -9.32 7.53 11.26
CA PRO A 185 -9.56 7.02 12.59
C PRO A 185 -11.02 6.56 12.75
N GLU A 186 -11.27 5.70 13.74
CA GLU A 186 -12.62 5.13 14.00
C GLU A 186 -13.72 6.19 14.06
N LYS A 187 -13.43 7.35 14.68
CA LYS A 187 -14.31 8.50 14.74
C LYS A 187 -13.73 9.65 13.92
N PHE A 188 -14.48 10.12 12.95
CA PHE A 188 -14.06 11.19 12.04
C PHE A 188 -15.18 12.19 11.78
N THR A 189 -14.83 13.36 11.25
CA THR A 189 -15.78 14.38 10.82
C THR A 189 -16.05 14.28 9.31
N MET A 190 -17.22 14.77 8.86
CA MET A 190 -17.53 14.83 7.43
C MET A 190 -16.49 15.63 6.61
N PRO A 191 -15.98 16.78 7.11
CA PRO A 191 -14.87 17.44 6.42
C PRO A 191 -13.59 16.63 6.28
N GLN A 192 -13.25 15.77 7.27
CA GLN A 192 -12.08 14.88 7.15
C GLN A 192 -12.29 13.83 6.05
N LEU A 193 -13.47 13.21 6.01
CA LEU A 193 -13.80 12.24 4.95
C LEU A 193 -13.82 12.93 3.56
N GLN A 194 -14.43 14.12 3.44
CA GLN A 194 -14.41 14.87 2.19
C GLN A 194 -12.99 15.16 1.72
N ARG A 195 -12.13 15.60 2.63
CA ARG A 195 -10.74 15.94 2.34
C ARG A 195 -9.95 14.71 1.87
N LEU A 196 -10.17 13.54 2.48
CA LEU A 196 -9.61 12.28 2.02
C LEU A 196 -9.98 12.00 0.55
N TYR A 197 -11.27 12.13 0.20
CA TYR A 197 -11.75 11.93 -1.17
C TYR A 197 -11.16 12.95 -2.15
N GLU A 198 -11.12 14.23 -1.76
CA GLU A 198 -10.52 15.29 -2.56
C GLU A 198 -9.04 15.06 -2.83
N THR A 199 -8.29 14.58 -1.83
CA THR A 199 -6.87 14.26 -1.95
C THR A 199 -6.65 13.09 -2.90
N ILE A 200 -7.37 11.98 -2.74
CA ILE A 200 -7.21 10.82 -3.62
C ILE A 200 -7.62 11.16 -5.06
N LEU A 201 -8.75 11.86 -5.24
CA LEU A 201 -9.27 12.22 -6.57
C LEU A 201 -8.52 13.38 -7.21
N HIS A 202 -7.67 14.08 -6.45
CA HIS A 202 -6.96 15.29 -6.87
C HIS A 202 -7.90 16.35 -7.45
N LYS A 203 -9.08 16.52 -6.84
CA LYS A 203 -10.09 17.52 -7.22
C LYS A 203 -10.91 17.99 -6.04
N LYS A 204 -11.40 19.24 -6.08
CA LYS A 204 -12.34 19.75 -5.09
C LYS A 204 -13.75 19.19 -5.32
N LEU A 205 -14.44 18.90 -4.20
CA LEU A 205 -15.80 18.40 -4.20
C LEU A 205 -16.74 19.43 -3.56
N ASP A 206 -17.93 19.60 -4.13
CA ASP A 206 -18.96 20.42 -3.48
C ASP A 206 -19.40 19.77 -2.16
N ARG A 207 -19.34 20.53 -1.09
CA ARG A 207 -19.59 20.05 0.27
C ARG A 207 -20.98 19.44 0.45
N ARG A 208 -22.01 20.10 -0.11
CA ARG A 208 -23.41 19.67 0.07
C ARG A 208 -23.69 18.42 -0.72
N ASN A 209 -23.23 18.36 -1.95
CA ASN A 209 -23.38 17.18 -2.82
C ASN A 209 -22.61 15.98 -2.27
N PHE A 210 -21.36 16.20 -1.83
CA PHE A 210 -20.55 15.15 -1.20
C PHE A 210 -21.28 14.58 0.03
N GLN A 211 -21.67 15.44 0.98
CA GLN A 211 -22.33 14.98 2.20
C GLN A 211 -23.62 14.24 1.91
N ARG A 212 -24.48 14.76 1.01
CA ARG A 212 -25.73 14.12 0.61
C ARG A 212 -25.48 12.73 0.04
N LYS A 213 -24.51 12.62 -0.89
CA LYS A 213 -24.18 11.38 -1.55
C LYS A 213 -23.57 10.35 -0.61
N ILE A 214 -22.59 10.73 0.21
CA ILE A 214 -21.95 9.79 1.11
C ILE A 214 -22.92 9.26 2.20
N LEU A 215 -23.87 10.11 2.64
CA LEU A 215 -24.90 9.71 3.60
C LEU A 215 -25.97 8.80 2.97
N SER A 216 -26.28 8.97 1.68
CA SER A 216 -27.27 8.13 0.98
C SER A 216 -26.85 6.66 0.88
N TYR A 217 -25.54 6.35 0.97
CA TYR A 217 -25.04 4.98 1.00
C TYR A 217 -25.42 4.23 2.30
N GLY A 218 -25.83 4.94 3.35
CA GLY A 218 -26.28 4.37 4.61
C GLY A 218 -25.23 3.58 5.40
N ILE A 219 -23.96 3.69 5.03
CA ILE A 219 -22.82 2.95 5.61
C ILE A 219 -22.20 3.62 6.83
N MET A 220 -22.72 4.77 7.25
CA MET A 220 -22.18 5.54 8.38
C MET A 220 -23.25 5.86 9.40
N LYS A 221 -22.84 6.01 10.67
CA LYS A 221 -23.65 6.47 11.78
C LYS A 221 -23.13 7.80 12.29
N ARG A 222 -24.00 8.82 12.39
CA ARG A 222 -23.70 10.07 13.09
C ARG A 222 -23.74 9.79 14.60
N LEU A 223 -22.70 10.25 15.30
CA LEU A 223 -22.61 10.18 16.74
C LEU A 223 -23.27 11.40 17.39
N LYS A 224 -23.66 11.29 18.67
CA LYS A 224 -24.08 12.45 19.46
C LYS A 224 -22.91 13.36 19.83
N GLU A 225 -21.70 12.83 19.76
CA GLU A 225 -20.44 13.52 20.05
C GLU A 225 -20.09 14.51 18.92
N VAL A 226 -19.44 15.60 19.33
CA VAL A 226 -18.85 16.61 18.42
C VAL A 226 -17.34 16.67 18.65
N LYS A 227 -16.61 17.14 17.64
CA LYS A 227 -15.14 17.31 17.77
C LYS A 227 -14.85 18.47 18.72
N THR A 228 -14.11 18.21 19.78
CA THR A 228 -13.65 19.24 20.74
C THR A 228 -12.42 19.99 20.23
N GLY A 229 -12.08 21.14 20.81
CA GLY A 229 -10.86 21.90 20.50
C GLY A 229 -10.88 22.64 19.17
N VAL A 230 -12.06 23.01 18.63
CA VAL A 230 -12.21 23.79 17.39
C VAL A 230 -12.76 25.18 17.69
N ALA A 231 -12.27 26.20 16.95
CA ALA A 231 -12.62 27.61 17.16
C ALA A 231 -14.05 27.99 16.71
N HIS A 232 -14.73 27.15 15.94
CA HIS A 232 -16.07 27.39 15.37
C HIS A 232 -17.04 26.29 15.79
N LYS A 233 -18.30 26.38 15.32
CA LYS A 233 -19.34 25.36 15.59
C LYS A 233 -18.77 23.96 15.33
N ALA A 234 -18.66 23.18 16.40
CA ALA A 234 -18.04 21.87 16.40
C ALA A 234 -18.76 20.90 15.46
N PRO A 235 -18.08 20.28 14.49
CA PRO A 235 -18.69 19.31 13.59
C PRO A 235 -19.03 18.01 14.33
N TYR A 236 -20.14 17.38 13.94
CA TYR A 236 -20.49 16.06 14.42
C TYR A 236 -19.44 15.01 14.02
N LEU A 237 -19.23 14.05 14.91
CA LEU A 237 -18.44 12.86 14.62
C LEU A 237 -19.31 11.80 13.96
N TYR A 238 -18.68 11.02 13.10
CA TYR A 238 -19.25 9.88 12.40
C TYR A 238 -18.36 8.66 12.63
N ARG A 239 -18.94 7.49 12.49
CA ARG A 239 -18.20 6.21 12.37
C ARG A 239 -18.82 5.38 11.25
N PHE A 240 -18.06 4.46 10.68
CA PHE A 240 -18.62 3.48 9.77
C PHE A 240 -19.45 2.43 10.51
N ASP A 241 -20.56 2.01 9.92
CA ASP A 241 -21.29 0.81 10.30
C ASP A 241 -20.62 -0.37 9.58
N LEU A 242 -19.74 -1.08 10.28
CA LEU A 242 -18.88 -2.10 9.68
C LEU A 242 -19.65 -3.17 8.91
N ARG A 243 -20.79 -3.63 9.46
CA ARG A 243 -21.63 -4.63 8.78
C ARG A 243 -22.11 -4.14 7.42
N LYS A 244 -22.61 -2.90 7.37
CA LYS A 244 -23.09 -2.29 6.12
C LYS A 244 -21.94 -1.94 5.19
N TYR A 245 -20.82 -1.52 5.76
CA TYR A 245 -19.61 -1.20 5.01
C TYR A 245 -19.07 -2.43 4.27
N HIS A 246 -18.89 -3.56 4.96
CA HIS A 246 -18.42 -4.81 4.32
C HIS A 246 -19.37 -5.30 3.25
N LYS A 247 -20.68 -5.24 3.52
CA LYS A 247 -21.70 -5.57 2.50
C LYS A 247 -21.59 -4.68 1.26
N ALA A 248 -21.34 -3.38 1.44
CA ALA A 248 -21.14 -2.44 0.32
C ALA A 248 -19.80 -2.64 -0.40
N LEU A 249 -18.76 -3.15 0.27
CA LEU A 249 -17.52 -3.55 -0.40
C LEU A 249 -17.72 -4.74 -1.34
N GLU A 250 -18.54 -5.72 -0.94
CA GLU A 250 -18.86 -6.92 -1.74
C GLU A 250 -19.79 -6.59 -2.91
N GLN A 251 -20.84 -5.83 -2.66
CA GLN A 251 -21.92 -5.55 -3.61
C GLN A 251 -21.71 -4.29 -4.46
N GLY A 252 -20.74 -3.45 -4.10
CA GLY A 252 -20.55 -2.12 -4.68
C GLY A 252 -21.53 -1.07 -4.12
N LEU A 253 -21.23 0.20 -4.41
CA LEU A 253 -22.12 1.33 -4.12
C LEU A 253 -23.05 1.57 -5.30
N GLN A 254 -24.33 1.68 -5.05
CA GLN A 254 -25.30 2.07 -6.09
C GLN A 254 -25.13 3.57 -6.42
N GLY A 255 -24.93 3.90 -7.70
CA GLY A 255 -24.79 5.27 -8.21
C GLY A 255 -23.40 5.87 -8.05
N GLY A 256 -22.46 5.54 -8.96
CA GLY A 256 -21.09 6.07 -9.05
C GLY A 256 -20.95 7.62 -8.90
N TRP A 257 -19.73 8.13 -8.86
CA TRP A 257 -19.40 9.59 -8.73
C TRP A 257 -19.58 10.34 -10.03
#